data_f0142544fc30fff22b1f12a60f6b7d7d
#
_entry.id   f0142544fc30fff22b1f12a60f6b7d7d
#
_cell.length_a   1.000
_cell.length_b   1.000
_cell.length_c   1.000
_cell.angle_alpha   90.00
_cell.angle_beta   90.00
_cell.angle_gamma   90.00
#
_symmetry.space_group_name_H-M   'P 1'
#
loop_
_entity.id
_entity.type
_entity.pdbx_description
1 polymer ?
#
loop_
_entity_poly.entity_id
_entity_poly.type
_entity_poly.pdbx_seq_one_letter_code
_entity_poly.pdbx_strand_id
1 'polypeptide(L)'
;MKVVSFFSGCGGLDLGFEQAGFEVVWANDNDPAVKETYLLNHPGTYLCLKDMRELSMYEIPECDGFIGGPPCQSLSEGGKQLGLDDERGKMFLTYISIIRAKQPKFFVIENVKGILSDKHFQTFMKMLDQLRNAGYVVHYQLMNSLDYRVPQERYRVFVIGVRNDIEVNYQFPAPDTSCVITLRQAIGEITDEPRKYISEPVNTEYGKWLNHDVFMGPFDERYMARNRVRGWNDVSYTMQARPQLSFTSSGSKNDFCVS
;
A
#
# COMPACT_ATOMS: atom_id res chain seq x y z
N MET A 1 18.62 -10.91 0.57
CA MET A 1 18.80 -9.67 1.37
C MET A 1 17.64 -9.57 2.36
N LYS A 2 17.96 -9.13 3.59
CA LYS A 2 16.96 -8.96 4.65
C LYS A 2 16.35 -7.56 4.61
N VAL A 3 15.03 -7.48 4.77
CA VAL A 3 14.32 -6.20 4.83
C VAL A 3 13.45 -6.11 6.07
N VAL A 4 13.27 -4.88 6.53
CA VAL A 4 12.36 -4.49 7.61
C VAL A 4 11.23 -3.69 7.01
N SER A 5 9.99 -4.05 7.35
CA SER A 5 8.77 -3.41 6.85
C SER A 5 8.16 -2.51 7.90
N PHE A 6 7.81 -1.28 7.51
CA PHE A 6 7.09 -0.32 8.34
C PHE A 6 5.73 0.01 7.71
N PHE A 7 4.71 0.22 8.53
CA PHE A 7 3.34 0.43 8.06
C PHE A 7 2.88 -0.72 7.17
N SER A 8 3.18 -1.94 7.60
CA SER A 8 3.05 -3.15 6.80
C SER A 8 1.62 -3.47 6.38
N GLY A 9 0.62 -2.99 7.14
CA GLY A 9 -0.77 -3.33 6.90
C GLY A 9 -0.97 -4.84 6.84
N CYS A 10 -1.67 -5.33 5.82
CA CYS A 10 -1.86 -6.76 5.58
C CYS A 10 -0.67 -7.44 4.85
N GLY A 11 0.45 -6.75 4.64
CA GLY A 11 1.67 -7.32 4.07
C GLY A 11 1.74 -7.31 2.53
N GLY A 12 0.94 -6.48 1.84
CA GLY A 12 0.94 -6.49 0.37
C GLY A 12 2.27 -6.07 -0.26
N LEU A 13 2.97 -5.08 0.33
CA LEU A 13 4.32 -4.69 -0.12
C LEU A 13 5.34 -5.79 0.22
N ASP A 14 5.22 -6.36 1.41
CA ASP A 14 6.08 -7.42 1.93
C ASP A 14 6.03 -8.66 1.04
N LEU A 15 4.83 -9.08 0.63
CA LEU A 15 4.62 -10.19 -0.30
C LEU A 15 5.36 -9.96 -1.64
N GLY A 16 5.31 -8.73 -2.17
CA GLY A 16 6.03 -8.38 -3.39
C GLY A 16 7.54 -8.51 -3.22
N PHE A 17 8.09 -8.11 -2.07
CA PHE A 17 9.51 -8.27 -1.75
C PHE A 17 9.90 -9.74 -1.56
N GLU A 18 9.09 -10.54 -0.88
CA GLU A 18 9.31 -11.98 -0.72
C GLU A 18 9.31 -12.71 -2.07
N GLN A 19 8.37 -12.37 -2.97
CA GLN A 19 8.33 -12.91 -4.34
C GLN A 19 9.57 -12.52 -5.16
N ALA A 20 10.18 -11.37 -4.86
CA ALA A 20 11.44 -10.94 -5.47
C ALA A 20 12.69 -11.55 -4.80
N GLY A 21 12.54 -12.46 -3.83
CA GLY A 21 13.62 -13.18 -3.16
C GLY A 21 14.26 -12.42 -1.99
N PHE A 22 13.58 -11.41 -1.45
CA PHE A 22 13.95 -10.77 -0.18
C PHE A 22 13.35 -11.55 0.99
N GLU A 23 13.98 -11.43 2.15
CA GLU A 23 13.47 -11.98 3.42
C GLU A 23 12.96 -10.83 4.28
N VAL A 24 11.66 -10.77 4.53
CA VAL A 24 11.06 -9.81 5.47
C VAL A 24 11.21 -10.35 6.88
N VAL A 25 12.20 -9.86 7.61
CA VAL A 25 12.55 -10.40 8.94
C VAL A 25 11.75 -9.80 10.08
N TRP A 26 11.21 -8.61 9.87
CA TRP A 26 10.47 -7.86 10.89
C TRP A 26 9.53 -6.86 10.22
N ALA A 27 8.34 -6.73 10.78
CA ALA A 27 7.34 -5.79 10.31
C ALA A 27 6.73 -5.00 11.46
N ASN A 28 6.26 -3.79 11.17
CA ASN A 28 5.57 -2.94 12.14
C ASN A 28 4.31 -2.32 11.55
N ASP A 29 3.26 -2.41 12.32
CA ASP A 29 2.03 -1.65 12.15
C ASP A 29 1.41 -1.39 13.51
N ASN A 30 0.69 -0.27 13.68
CA ASN A 30 0.04 0.04 14.96
C ASN A 30 -1.45 -0.36 14.99
N ASP A 31 -2.01 -0.84 13.88
CA ASP A 31 -3.39 -1.31 13.83
C ASP A 31 -3.48 -2.81 14.17
N PRO A 32 -4.07 -3.18 15.32
CA PRO A 32 -4.19 -4.59 15.69
C PRO A 32 -5.09 -5.40 14.74
N ALA A 33 -5.94 -4.74 13.95
CA ALA A 33 -6.83 -5.42 13.00
C ALA A 33 -6.07 -6.11 11.85
N VAL A 34 -4.85 -5.68 11.54
CA VAL A 34 -4.04 -6.31 10.47
C VAL A 34 -3.40 -7.63 10.91
N LYS A 35 -3.31 -7.89 12.22
CA LYS A 35 -2.50 -8.95 12.81
C LYS A 35 -2.78 -10.33 12.22
N GLU A 36 -4.04 -10.73 12.23
CA GLU A 36 -4.41 -12.10 11.81
C GLU A 36 -4.11 -12.30 10.33
N THR A 37 -4.49 -11.35 9.49
CA THR A 37 -4.22 -11.40 8.05
C THR A 37 -2.72 -11.39 7.77
N TYR A 38 -1.98 -10.52 8.44
CA TYR A 38 -0.53 -10.44 8.26
C TYR A 38 0.17 -11.75 8.60
N LEU A 39 -0.06 -12.28 9.81
CA LEU A 39 0.59 -13.51 10.28
C LEU A 39 0.19 -14.76 9.48
N LEU A 40 -1.03 -14.77 8.92
CA LEU A 40 -1.46 -15.85 8.04
C LEU A 40 -0.65 -15.87 6.73
N ASN A 41 -0.35 -14.71 6.16
CA ASN A 41 0.35 -14.58 4.88
C ASN A 41 1.89 -14.54 5.05
N HIS A 42 2.39 -14.11 6.20
CA HIS A 42 3.81 -13.95 6.52
C HIS A 42 4.20 -14.69 7.80
N PRO A 43 4.06 -16.03 7.86
CA PRO A 43 4.23 -16.80 9.11
C PRO A 43 5.68 -16.79 9.64
N GLY A 44 6.65 -16.41 8.81
CA GLY A 44 8.08 -16.32 9.19
C GLY A 44 8.50 -14.94 9.71
N THR A 45 7.64 -13.93 9.62
CA THR A 45 7.97 -12.56 9.97
C THR A 45 7.48 -12.20 11.38
N TYR A 46 8.33 -11.57 12.17
CA TYR A 46 7.90 -11.02 13.45
C TYR A 46 7.12 -9.71 13.23
N LEU A 47 5.85 -9.68 13.65
CA LEU A 47 5.01 -8.49 13.59
C LEU A 47 4.99 -7.74 14.92
N CYS A 48 5.48 -6.50 14.92
CA CYS A 48 5.45 -5.56 16.04
C CYS A 48 4.24 -4.63 15.93
N LEU A 49 3.31 -4.73 16.88
CA LEU A 49 2.09 -3.91 16.92
C LEU A 49 2.24 -2.65 17.81
N LYS A 50 3.34 -1.92 17.65
CA LYS A 50 3.58 -0.66 18.37
C LYS A 50 3.45 0.54 17.46
N ASP A 51 3.12 1.69 18.04
CA ASP A 51 3.32 2.95 17.33
C ASP A 51 4.81 3.14 17.04
N MET A 52 5.13 3.50 15.81
CA MET A 52 6.52 3.72 15.38
C MET A 52 7.26 4.73 16.27
N ARG A 53 6.54 5.72 16.83
CA ARG A 53 7.10 6.75 17.73
C ARG A 53 7.56 6.20 19.07
N GLU A 54 7.06 5.04 19.45
CA GLU A 54 7.37 4.35 20.70
C GLU A 54 8.48 3.30 20.52
N LEU A 55 8.91 3.05 19.29
CA LEU A 55 9.95 2.07 19.00
C LEU A 55 11.32 2.56 19.46
N SER A 56 11.98 1.72 20.23
CA SER A 56 13.40 1.85 20.47
C SER A 56 14.20 1.43 19.25
N MET A 57 15.30 2.09 18.94
CA MET A 57 16.20 1.71 17.85
C MET A 57 16.77 0.28 18.02
N TYR A 58 16.82 -0.22 19.24
CA TYR A 58 17.24 -1.59 19.55
C TYR A 58 16.21 -2.65 19.19
N GLU A 59 14.93 -2.29 19.09
CA GLU A 59 13.85 -3.21 18.70
C GLU A 59 13.81 -3.45 17.19
N ILE A 60 14.40 -2.52 16.41
CA ILE A 60 14.47 -2.62 14.96
C ILE A 60 15.73 -3.41 14.59
N PRO A 61 15.60 -4.62 14.03
CA PRO A 61 16.77 -5.45 13.71
C PRO A 61 17.65 -4.84 12.63
N GLU A 62 18.90 -5.28 12.59
CA GLU A 62 19.81 -4.95 11.48
C GLU A 62 19.35 -5.65 10.21
N CYS A 63 19.36 -4.93 9.09
CA CYS A 63 18.88 -5.42 7.81
C CYS A 63 19.57 -4.71 6.64
N ASP A 64 19.34 -5.21 5.43
CA ASP A 64 19.87 -4.60 4.22
C ASP A 64 19.01 -3.42 3.76
N GLY A 65 17.70 -3.49 3.93
CA GLY A 65 16.79 -2.48 3.42
C GLY A 65 15.55 -2.24 4.29
N PHE A 66 14.98 -1.04 4.16
CA PHE A 66 13.69 -0.68 4.73
C PHE A 66 12.63 -0.53 3.64
N ILE A 67 11.45 -1.05 3.89
CA ILE A 67 10.28 -0.87 3.03
C ILE A 67 9.13 -0.32 3.84
N GLY A 68 8.23 0.45 3.22
CA GLY A 68 7.06 0.93 3.95
C GLY A 68 6.22 1.97 3.22
N GLY A 69 4.98 2.12 3.69
CA GLY A 69 4.02 3.09 3.18
C GLY A 69 3.55 4.06 4.27
N PRO A 70 4.38 5.03 4.71
CA PRO A 70 4.00 5.96 5.77
C PRO A 70 2.74 6.75 5.39
N PRO A 71 1.81 6.99 6.34
CA PRO A 71 0.55 7.66 6.05
C PRO A 71 0.77 9.10 5.58
N CYS A 72 0.09 9.47 4.48
CA CYS A 72 0.15 10.80 3.88
C CYS A 72 -1.18 11.58 4.01
N GLN A 73 -2.04 11.22 4.96
CA GLN A 73 -3.40 11.78 5.04
C GLN A 73 -3.48 13.25 5.48
N SER A 74 -2.44 13.82 6.09
CA SER A 74 -2.31 15.27 6.30
C SER A 74 -2.13 16.02 4.98
N LEU A 75 -1.71 15.29 3.94
CA LEU A 75 -1.49 15.77 2.59
C LEU A 75 -2.61 15.32 1.61
N SER A 76 -3.66 14.65 2.10
CA SER A 76 -4.78 14.20 1.27
C SER A 76 -5.89 15.26 1.18
N GLU A 77 -6.65 15.26 0.10
CA GLU A 77 -7.72 16.23 -0.20
C GLU A 77 -8.84 16.30 0.85
N GLY A 78 -8.95 15.31 1.75
CA GLY A 78 -9.95 15.25 2.82
C GLY A 78 -9.46 15.62 4.22
N GLY A 79 -8.16 15.95 4.41
CA GLY A 79 -7.58 16.28 5.71
C GLY A 79 -7.53 17.80 5.99
N LYS A 80 -7.60 18.19 7.26
CA LYS A 80 -7.30 19.57 7.71
C LYS A 80 -5.82 19.84 7.42
N GLN A 81 -5.53 20.83 6.60
CA GLN A 81 -4.25 21.15 5.92
C GLN A 81 -3.15 21.64 6.87
N LEU A 82 -2.68 20.83 7.82
CA LEU A 82 -1.74 21.22 8.86
C LEU A 82 -0.24 20.98 8.49
N GLY A 83 0.06 20.44 7.31
CA GLY A 83 1.45 20.25 6.85
C GLY A 83 2.25 19.24 7.67
N LEU A 84 3.55 19.53 7.89
CA LEU A 84 4.45 18.67 8.70
C LEU A 84 4.19 18.76 10.21
N ASP A 85 3.44 19.75 10.67
CA ASP A 85 3.10 19.93 12.08
C ASP A 85 1.94 19.05 12.54
N ASP A 86 1.23 18.39 11.62
CA ASP A 86 0.22 17.39 11.94
C ASP A 86 0.89 16.08 12.39
N GLU A 87 0.21 15.31 13.25
CA GLU A 87 0.66 14.02 13.80
C GLU A 87 1.14 13.02 12.71
N ARG A 88 0.58 13.11 11.53
CA ARG A 88 0.92 12.25 10.38
C ARG A 88 2.15 12.73 9.61
N GLY A 89 2.35 14.05 9.53
CA GLY A 89 3.60 14.63 9.04
C GLY A 89 4.75 14.26 9.96
N LYS A 90 4.52 14.26 11.28
CA LYS A 90 5.47 13.79 12.30
C LYS A 90 5.81 12.31 12.11
N MET A 91 4.84 11.47 11.70
CA MET A 91 5.08 10.05 11.45
C MET A 91 6.09 9.82 10.31
N PHE A 92 5.96 10.57 9.21
CA PHE A 92 6.93 10.52 8.11
C PHE A 92 8.31 10.99 8.55
N LEU A 93 8.38 12.06 9.36
CA LEU A 93 9.65 12.55 9.91
C LEU A 93 10.30 11.54 10.87
N THR A 94 9.49 10.85 11.66
CA THR A 94 9.97 9.75 12.51
C THR A 94 10.58 8.64 11.65
N TYR A 95 9.93 8.26 10.54
CA TYR A 95 10.47 7.27 9.62
C TYR A 95 11.82 7.69 9.00
N ILE A 96 11.94 8.95 8.56
CA ILE A 96 13.23 9.51 8.10
C ILE A 96 14.29 9.45 9.21
N SER A 97 13.91 9.73 10.44
CA SER A 97 14.83 9.69 11.58
C SER A 97 15.34 8.26 11.84
N ILE A 98 14.47 7.26 11.70
CA ILE A 98 14.85 5.84 11.80
C ILE A 98 15.81 5.46 10.66
N ILE A 99 15.49 5.84 9.40
CA ILE A 99 16.37 5.62 8.25
C ILE A 99 17.76 6.25 8.50
N ARG A 100 17.79 7.47 9.00
CA ARG A 100 19.04 8.17 9.32
C ARG A 100 19.85 7.49 10.43
N ALA A 101 19.19 6.96 11.45
CA ALA A 101 19.83 6.28 12.57
C ALA A 101 20.34 4.88 12.22
N LYS A 102 19.54 4.10 11.49
CA LYS A 102 19.83 2.69 11.16
C LYS A 102 20.66 2.52 9.89
N GLN A 103 20.68 3.51 9.01
CA GLN A 103 21.49 3.53 7.78
C GLN A 103 21.38 2.25 6.93
N PRO A 104 20.16 1.76 6.57
CA PRO A 104 20.03 0.62 5.68
C PRO A 104 20.71 0.90 4.32
N LYS A 105 21.09 -0.16 3.59
CA LYS A 105 21.72 -0.01 2.26
C LYS A 105 20.78 0.66 1.26
N PHE A 106 19.47 0.39 1.38
CA PHE A 106 18.43 1.01 0.56
C PHE A 106 17.13 1.17 1.35
N PHE A 107 16.24 1.99 0.83
CA PHE A 107 14.85 2.02 1.27
C PHE A 107 13.88 2.16 0.09
N VAL A 108 12.67 1.68 0.29
CA VAL A 108 11.53 1.84 -0.63
C VAL A 108 10.36 2.39 0.16
N ILE A 109 9.88 3.58 -0.25
CA ILE A 109 8.72 4.24 0.35
C ILE A 109 7.61 4.31 -0.69
N GLU A 110 6.44 3.74 -0.36
CA GLU A 110 5.22 3.89 -1.17
C GLU A 110 4.35 5.00 -0.64
N ASN A 111 3.72 5.76 -1.55
CA ASN A 111 2.74 6.76 -1.15
C ASN A 111 1.67 6.99 -2.23
N VAL A 112 0.58 7.66 -1.84
CA VAL A 112 -0.51 7.99 -2.75
C VAL A 112 -0.12 9.07 -3.77
N LYS A 113 -0.73 9.05 -4.98
CA LYS A 113 -0.53 10.05 -6.04
C LYS A 113 -0.69 11.49 -5.54
N GLY A 114 -1.60 11.72 -4.59
CA GLY A 114 -1.89 13.06 -4.06
C GLY A 114 -0.69 13.81 -3.46
N ILE A 115 0.39 13.11 -3.09
CA ILE A 115 1.62 13.75 -2.59
C ILE A 115 2.30 14.63 -3.65
N LEU A 116 2.06 14.38 -4.93
CA LEU A 116 2.60 15.16 -6.06
C LEU A 116 1.69 16.33 -6.48
N SER A 117 0.55 16.56 -5.81
CA SER A 117 -0.29 17.72 -6.11
C SER A 117 0.44 19.02 -5.77
N ASP A 118 0.12 20.11 -6.48
CA ASP A 118 0.75 21.43 -6.29
C ASP A 118 0.78 21.84 -4.80
N LYS A 119 -0.28 21.52 -4.09
CA LYS A 119 -0.46 21.81 -2.67
C LYS A 119 0.57 21.09 -1.77
N HIS A 120 1.00 19.90 -2.14
CA HIS A 120 1.85 19.04 -1.31
C HIS A 120 3.26 18.90 -1.85
N PHE A 121 3.48 19.29 -3.10
CA PHE A 121 4.74 19.09 -3.80
C PHE A 121 5.94 19.71 -3.08
N GLN A 122 5.80 20.91 -2.54
CA GLN A 122 6.88 21.57 -1.79
C GLN A 122 7.25 20.80 -0.51
N THR A 123 6.26 20.27 0.18
CA THR A 123 6.48 19.43 1.37
C THR A 123 7.15 18.12 1.00
N PHE A 124 6.70 17.50 -0.09
CA PHE A 124 7.32 16.29 -0.64
C PHE A 124 8.79 16.51 -1.00
N MET A 125 9.12 17.61 -1.67
CA MET A 125 10.52 17.95 -2.01
C MET A 125 11.39 18.11 -0.76
N LYS A 126 10.88 18.77 0.29
CA LYS A 126 11.60 18.89 1.58
C LYS A 126 11.85 17.52 2.22
N MET A 127 10.91 16.58 2.12
CA MET A 127 11.10 15.21 2.60
C MET A 127 12.21 14.49 1.82
N LEU A 128 12.25 14.62 0.49
CA LEU A 128 13.32 14.06 -0.32
C LEU A 128 14.68 14.64 0.03
N ASP A 129 14.76 15.96 0.30
CA ASP A 129 15.99 16.61 0.70
C ASP A 129 16.50 16.11 2.06
N GLN A 130 15.60 15.83 3.00
CA GLN A 130 15.99 15.20 4.27
C GLN A 130 16.58 13.80 4.08
N LEU A 131 16.03 13.00 3.16
CA LEU A 131 16.55 11.68 2.82
C LEU A 131 17.92 11.79 2.12
N ARG A 132 18.09 12.75 1.20
CA ARG A 132 19.39 13.06 0.59
C ARG A 132 20.43 13.48 1.64
N ASN A 133 20.04 14.36 2.55
CA ASN A 133 20.90 14.81 3.66
C ASN A 133 21.19 13.68 4.68
N ALA A 134 20.41 12.62 4.67
CA ALA A 134 20.69 11.42 5.45
C ALA A 134 21.72 10.47 4.79
N GLY A 135 22.24 10.81 3.59
CA GLY A 135 23.28 10.07 2.90
C GLY A 135 22.79 9.12 1.79
N TYR A 136 21.67 9.45 1.13
CA TYR A 136 21.11 8.61 0.08
C TYR A 136 21.02 9.34 -1.27
N VAL A 137 21.27 8.59 -2.34
CA VAL A 137 20.80 8.96 -3.69
C VAL A 137 19.33 8.59 -3.77
N VAL A 138 18.46 9.59 -4.01
CA VAL A 138 17.01 9.42 -3.92
C VAL A 138 16.36 9.66 -5.28
N HIS A 139 15.60 8.66 -5.73
CA HIS A 139 14.78 8.69 -6.95
C HIS A 139 13.31 8.58 -6.57
N TYR A 140 12.42 9.16 -7.37
CA TYR A 140 10.99 8.91 -7.22
C TYR A 140 10.29 8.85 -8.56
N GLN A 141 9.21 8.07 -8.63
CA GLN A 141 8.38 7.93 -9.83
C GLN A 141 6.92 7.66 -9.44
N LEU A 142 6.01 8.26 -10.19
CA LEU A 142 4.60 7.87 -10.19
C LEU A 142 4.43 6.67 -11.10
N MET A 143 3.92 5.56 -10.53
CA MET A 143 3.71 4.31 -11.25
C MET A 143 2.23 3.95 -11.21
N ASN A 144 1.72 3.37 -12.30
CA ASN A 144 0.40 2.77 -12.34
C ASN A 144 0.54 1.26 -12.36
N SER A 145 -0.10 0.56 -11.44
CA SER A 145 -0.02 -0.91 -11.38
C SER A 145 -0.48 -1.60 -12.67
N LEU A 146 -1.38 -0.96 -13.42
CA LEU A 146 -1.81 -1.45 -14.73
C LEU A 146 -0.64 -1.64 -15.70
N ASP A 147 0.36 -0.76 -15.64
CA ASP A 147 1.54 -0.80 -16.50
C ASP A 147 2.51 -1.95 -16.14
N TYR A 148 2.19 -2.70 -15.09
CA TYR A 148 2.97 -3.83 -14.58
C TYR A 148 2.13 -5.11 -14.47
N ARG A 149 1.14 -5.26 -15.37
CA ARG A 149 0.28 -6.46 -15.51
C ARG A 149 -0.61 -6.75 -14.30
N VAL A 150 -0.87 -5.76 -13.46
CA VAL A 150 -1.86 -5.86 -12.39
C VAL A 150 -3.21 -5.38 -12.93
N PRO A 151 -4.30 -6.16 -12.83
CA PRO A 151 -5.62 -5.80 -13.39
C PRO A 151 -6.33 -4.70 -12.58
N GLN A 152 -5.59 -3.68 -12.20
CA GLN A 152 -6.08 -2.56 -11.39
C GLN A 152 -5.44 -1.24 -11.82
N GLU A 153 -6.28 -0.23 -12.02
CA GLU A 153 -5.81 1.15 -12.20
C GLU A 153 -5.51 1.77 -10.83
N ARG A 154 -4.23 1.70 -10.41
CA ARG A 154 -3.76 2.17 -9.12
C ARG A 154 -2.47 2.95 -9.26
N TYR A 155 -2.56 4.25 -9.07
CA TYR A 155 -1.40 5.15 -9.11
C TYR A 155 -0.76 5.28 -7.72
N ARG A 156 0.56 5.04 -7.66
CA ARG A 156 1.35 5.21 -6.45
C ARG A 156 2.69 5.86 -6.75
N VAL A 157 3.16 6.67 -5.83
CA VAL A 157 4.50 7.24 -5.87
C VAL A 157 5.42 6.31 -5.11
N PHE A 158 6.47 5.87 -5.77
CA PHE A 158 7.55 5.15 -5.12
C PHE A 158 8.76 6.06 -4.99
N VAL A 159 9.34 6.11 -3.80
CA VAL A 159 10.60 6.79 -3.50
C VAL A 159 11.61 5.73 -3.13
N ILE A 160 12.69 5.66 -3.91
CA ILE A 160 13.77 4.69 -3.72
C ILE A 160 15.01 5.46 -3.32
N GLY A 161 15.64 5.07 -2.21
CA GLY A 161 16.93 5.59 -1.80
C GLY A 161 17.97 4.48 -1.76
N VAL A 162 19.13 4.73 -2.35
CA VAL A 162 20.31 3.88 -2.24
C VAL A 162 21.38 4.68 -1.50
N ARG A 163 22.02 4.09 -0.49
CA ARG A 163 23.04 4.77 0.31
C ARG A 163 24.24 5.16 -0.56
N ASN A 164 24.79 6.34 -0.34
CA ASN A 164 25.78 6.98 -1.21
C ASN A 164 27.09 6.20 -1.36
N ASP A 165 27.41 5.30 -0.43
CA ASP A 165 28.60 4.43 -0.49
C ASP A 165 28.41 3.20 -1.39
N ILE A 166 27.19 3.03 -1.94
CA ILE A 166 26.85 1.90 -2.82
C ILE A 166 26.79 2.40 -4.26
N GLU A 167 27.68 1.93 -5.09
CA GLU A 167 27.76 2.30 -6.51
C GLU A 167 26.68 1.56 -7.32
N VAL A 168 25.44 2.05 -7.27
CA VAL A 168 24.30 1.54 -8.05
C VAL A 168 23.61 2.70 -8.76
N ASN A 169 23.54 2.61 -10.08
CA ASN A 169 22.69 3.48 -10.87
C ASN A 169 21.28 2.88 -10.93
N TYR A 170 20.43 3.20 -9.94
CA TYR A 170 19.08 2.69 -9.87
C TYR A 170 18.20 3.30 -10.97
N GLN A 171 17.44 2.46 -11.66
CA GLN A 171 16.41 2.86 -12.60
C GLN A 171 15.11 2.12 -12.31
N PHE A 172 13.99 2.85 -12.40
CA PHE A 172 12.68 2.22 -12.30
C PHE A 172 12.45 1.24 -13.46
N PRO A 173 11.76 0.12 -13.22
CA PRO A 173 11.43 -0.81 -14.28
C PRO A 173 10.57 -0.13 -15.35
N ALA A 174 10.85 -0.45 -16.60
CA ALA A 174 10.03 0.02 -17.71
C ALA A 174 8.63 -0.59 -17.64
N PRO A 175 7.57 0.16 -18.03
CA PRO A 175 6.22 -0.37 -18.13
C PRO A 175 6.15 -1.59 -19.07
N ASP A 176 5.42 -2.62 -18.65
CA ASP A 176 5.05 -3.75 -19.51
C ASP A 176 3.60 -3.58 -19.97
N THR A 177 3.42 -2.89 -21.09
CA THR A 177 2.10 -2.67 -21.71
C THR A 177 1.76 -3.72 -22.78
N SER A 178 2.53 -4.78 -22.89
CA SER A 178 2.35 -5.82 -23.92
C SER A 178 1.03 -6.59 -23.78
N CYS A 179 0.48 -6.64 -22.56
CA CYS A 179 -0.79 -7.33 -22.27
C CYS A 179 -1.49 -6.64 -21.10
N VAL A 180 -2.75 -6.27 -21.29
CA VAL A 180 -3.65 -5.85 -20.21
C VAL A 180 -4.39 -7.05 -19.69
N ILE A 181 -4.19 -7.39 -18.41
CA ILE A 181 -4.96 -8.44 -17.74
C ILE A 181 -6.30 -7.85 -17.33
N THR A 182 -7.39 -8.47 -17.76
CA THR A 182 -8.76 -8.04 -17.43
C THR A 182 -9.24 -8.67 -16.11
N LEU A 183 -10.31 -8.11 -15.54
CA LEU A 183 -10.96 -8.71 -14.36
C LEU A 183 -11.37 -10.16 -14.63
N ARG A 184 -11.90 -10.47 -15.81
CA ARG A 184 -12.25 -11.83 -16.20
C ARG A 184 -11.06 -12.78 -16.15
N GLN A 185 -9.89 -12.36 -16.60
CA GLN A 185 -8.68 -13.19 -16.58
C GLN A 185 -8.12 -13.35 -15.17
N ALA A 186 -8.27 -12.33 -14.32
CA ALA A 186 -7.69 -12.33 -12.97
C ALA A 186 -8.56 -13.09 -11.95
N ILE A 187 -9.88 -12.94 -12.03
CA ILE A 187 -10.82 -13.44 -11.02
C ILE A 187 -12.04 -14.16 -11.65
N GLY A 188 -12.04 -14.44 -12.94
CA GLY A 188 -13.18 -15.07 -13.64
C GLY A 188 -13.44 -16.52 -13.20
N GLU A 189 -12.50 -17.15 -12.51
CA GLU A 189 -12.68 -18.48 -11.89
C GLU A 189 -13.50 -18.44 -10.60
N ILE A 190 -13.69 -17.23 -10.03
CA ILE A 190 -14.53 -17.04 -8.85
C ILE A 190 -15.99 -17.12 -9.31
N THR A 191 -16.55 -18.34 -9.27
CA THR A 191 -17.89 -18.66 -9.79
C THR A 191 -18.98 -18.63 -8.74
N ASP A 192 -18.63 -18.55 -7.46
CA ASP A 192 -19.58 -18.54 -6.37
C ASP A 192 -20.36 -17.23 -6.34
N GLU A 193 -21.66 -17.32 -6.07
CA GLU A 193 -22.48 -16.12 -5.90
C GLU A 193 -21.91 -15.23 -4.79
N PRO A 194 -21.79 -13.92 -5.05
CA PRO A 194 -21.29 -13.00 -4.04
C PRO A 194 -22.20 -13.03 -2.81
N ARG A 195 -21.63 -13.22 -1.63
CA ARG A 195 -22.37 -13.25 -0.38
C ARG A 195 -22.65 -11.84 0.11
N LYS A 196 -23.85 -11.63 0.64
CA LYS A 196 -24.16 -10.35 1.31
C LYS A 196 -23.17 -10.13 2.45
N TYR A 197 -22.47 -8.99 2.41
CA TYR A 197 -21.78 -8.51 3.59
C TYR A 197 -22.83 -8.17 4.67
N ILE A 198 -22.83 -8.95 5.73
CA ILE A 198 -23.63 -8.67 6.92
C ILE A 198 -22.67 -7.92 7.84
N SER A 199 -23.05 -6.72 8.30
CA SER A 199 -22.23 -5.84 9.15
C SER A 199 -21.98 -6.38 10.57
N GLU A 200 -22.14 -7.68 10.77
CA GLU A 200 -21.83 -8.35 12.01
C GLU A 200 -20.43 -8.97 11.98
N PRO A 201 -19.79 -9.15 13.15
CA PRO A 201 -18.43 -9.64 13.22
C PRO A 201 -18.28 -10.93 12.43
N VAL A 202 -17.25 -10.95 11.59
CA VAL A 202 -16.92 -12.05 10.67
C VAL A 202 -17.06 -13.37 11.37
N ASN A 203 -18.06 -14.16 10.97
CA ASN A 203 -18.19 -15.53 11.41
C ASN A 203 -17.02 -16.31 10.80
N THR A 204 -16.22 -16.95 11.65
CA THR A 204 -15.03 -17.73 11.30
C THR A 204 -15.30 -18.87 10.29
N GLU A 205 -16.55 -19.21 10.03
CA GLU A 205 -16.93 -20.10 8.94
C GLU A 205 -16.69 -19.53 7.55
N TYR A 206 -16.67 -18.19 7.38
CA TYR A 206 -16.41 -17.54 6.10
C TYR A 206 -14.95 -17.58 5.67
N GLY A 207 -14.02 -17.77 6.57
CA GLY A 207 -12.59 -17.99 6.25
C GLY A 207 -12.29 -19.26 5.45
N LYS A 208 -13.28 -20.10 5.19
CA LYS A 208 -13.16 -21.31 4.36
C LYS A 208 -13.51 -21.08 2.88
N TRP A 209 -14.06 -19.92 2.53
CA TRP A 209 -14.46 -19.59 1.17
C TRP A 209 -13.56 -18.49 0.65
N LEU A 210 -13.06 -18.65 -0.56
CA LEU A 210 -12.19 -17.73 -1.24
C LEU A 210 -12.72 -16.28 -1.14
N ASN A 211 -12.31 -15.60 -0.14
CA ASN A 211 -12.11 -14.19 0.17
C ASN A 211 -12.82 -13.13 -0.71
N HIS A 212 -14.10 -13.28 -1.03
CA HIS A 212 -14.84 -12.21 -1.66
C HIS A 212 -16.18 -12.00 -0.96
N ASP A 213 -16.16 -11.07 -0.03
CA ASP A 213 -17.36 -10.54 0.57
C ASP A 213 -17.91 -9.39 -0.30
N VAL A 214 -19.21 -9.38 -0.49
CA VAL A 214 -19.89 -8.30 -1.22
C VAL A 214 -20.48 -7.31 -0.24
N PHE A 215 -20.05 -6.06 -0.33
CA PHE A 215 -20.69 -4.99 0.42
C PHE A 215 -22.03 -4.60 -0.23
N MET A 216 -23.13 -4.85 0.47
CA MET A 216 -24.49 -4.49 0.08
C MET A 216 -25.03 -3.32 0.90
N GLY A 217 -24.19 -2.35 1.27
CA GLY A 217 -24.59 -1.14 1.98
C GLY A 217 -25.36 -0.17 1.07
N PRO A 218 -26.06 0.82 1.66
CA PRO A 218 -26.71 1.87 0.87
C PRO A 218 -25.63 2.60 0.05
N PHE A 219 -25.96 2.86 -1.19
CA PHE A 219 -25.09 3.56 -2.13
C PHE A 219 -24.84 5.00 -1.65
N ASP A 220 -23.61 5.44 -1.49
CA ASP A 220 -23.29 6.82 -1.12
C ASP A 220 -23.37 7.71 -2.36
N GLU A 221 -24.34 8.60 -2.43
CA GLU A 221 -24.58 9.51 -3.56
C GLU A 221 -23.34 10.35 -3.94
N ARG A 222 -22.47 10.66 -2.98
CA ARG A 222 -21.23 11.41 -3.23
C ARG A 222 -20.25 10.66 -4.14
N TYR A 223 -20.34 9.34 -4.20
CA TYR A 223 -19.51 8.49 -5.02
C TYR A 223 -20.18 8.04 -6.32
N MET A 224 -21.48 8.19 -6.45
CA MET A 224 -22.24 7.91 -7.69
C MET A 224 -21.76 8.75 -8.86
N ALA A 225 -21.40 10.01 -8.61
CA ALA A 225 -20.93 10.94 -9.65
C ALA A 225 -19.68 10.49 -10.41
N ARG A 226 -18.99 9.44 -9.94
CA ARG A 226 -17.74 8.98 -10.53
C ARG A 226 -17.89 7.76 -11.44
N ASN A 227 -19.10 7.29 -11.70
CA ASN A 227 -19.40 6.13 -12.56
C ASN A 227 -18.38 4.98 -12.38
N ARG A 228 -18.41 4.29 -11.23
CA ARG A 228 -17.40 3.31 -10.83
C ARG A 228 -17.73 1.88 -11.21
N VAL A 229 -18.54 1.69 -12.23
CA VAL A 229 -18.87 0.38 -12.76
C VAL A 229 -17.81 -0.04 -13.76
N ARG A 230 -17.27 -1.27 -13.61
CA ARG A 230 -16.32 -1.88 -14.54
C ARG A 230 -16.89 -3.19 -15.03
N GLY A 231 -16.75 -3.46 -16.32
CA GLY A 231 -17.11 -4.73 -16.92
C GLY A 231 -16.03 -5.79 -16.72
N TRP A 232 -16.39 -7.05 -16.92
CA TRP A 232 -15.47 -8.19 -16.86
C TRP A 232 -14.24 -8.06 -17.77
N ASN A 233 -14.36 -7.33 -18.87
CA ASN A 233 -13.26 -7.10 -19.81
C ASN A 233 -12.46 -5.83 -19.52
N ASP A 234 -12.81 -5.13 -18.45
CA ASP A 234 -12.07 -3.96 -17.94
C ASP A 234 -11.06 -4.37 -16.87
N VAL A 235 -10.39 -3.38 -16.30
CA VAL A 235 -9.54 -3.50 -15.12
C VAL A 235 -10.23 -2.88 -13.92
N SER A 236 -9.89 -3.27 -12.71
CA SER A 236 -10.49 -2.70 -11.50
C SER A 236 -10.03 -1.25 -11.26
N TYR A 237 -10.83 -0.52 -10.51
CA TYR A 237 -10.36 0.71 -9.85
C TYR A 237 -9.47 0.35 -8.65
N THR A 238 -8.79 1.36 -8.10
CA THR A 238 -8.09 1.22 -6.82
C THR A 238 -9.07 0.78 -5.74
N MET A 239 -8.88 -0.42 -5.20
CA MET A 239 -9.61 -0.91 -4.04
C MET A 239 -9.13 -0.18 -2.78
N GLN A 240 -10.06 0.12 -1.88
CA GLN A 240 -9.78 0.79 -0.62
C GLN A 240 -9.74 -0.23 0.51
N ALA A 241 -8.89 0.02 1.51
CA ALA A 241 -8.75 -0.86 2.67
C ALA A 241 -9.97 -0.84 3.61
N ARG A 242 -10.88 0.13 3.46
CA ARG A 242 -12.15 0.18 4.21
C ARG A 242 -13.32 -0.05 3.26
N PRO A 243 -14.28 -0.91 3.60
CA PRO A 243 -15.44 -1.21 2.77
C PRO A 243 -16.46 -0.05 2.85
N GLN A 244 -16.13 1.09 2.25
CA GLN A 244 -17.07 2.22 2.14
C GLN A 244 -17.64 2.38 0.74
N LEU A 245 -17.23 1.56 -0.21
CA LEU A 245 -17.61 1.70 -1.61
C LEU A 245 -17.86 0.34 -2.22
N SER A 246 -19.09 0.12 -2.64
CA SER A 246 -19.44 -0.98 -3.52
C SER A 246 -18.99 -0.66 -4.94
N PHE A 247 -18.37 -1.62 -5.61
CA PHE A 247 -18.14 -1.58 -7.05
C PHE A 247 -19.14 -2.53 -7.69
N THR A 248 -20.01 -2.02 -8.54
CA THR A 248 -20.93 -2.86 -9.32
C THR A 248 -20.45 -2.91 -10.76
N SER A 249 -20.40 -4.11 -11.34
CA SER A 249 -20.29 -4.24 -12.79
C SER A 249 -21.69 -4.12 -13.39
N SER A 250 -21.88 -3.30 -14.40
CA SER A 250 -23.16 -3.22 -15.13
C SER A 250 -23.22 -4.31 -16.19
N GLY A 251 -24.23 -5.08 -16.15
CA GLY A 251 -24.58 -5.95 -17.26
C GLY A 251 -25.05 -7.32 -16.84
N SER A 252 -26.35 -7.51 -16.82
CA SER A 252 -27.09 -8.75 -16.57
C SER A 252 -26.95 -9.38 -15.17
N LYS A 253 -27.92 -10.14 -14.77
CA LYS A 253 -28.26 -10.70 -13.45
C LYS A 253 -27.14 -11.27 -12.54
N ASN A 254 -25.87 -11.07 -12.88
CA ASN A 254 -24.69 -11.56 -12.16
C ASN A 254 -23.69 -10.43 -11.88
N ASP A 255 -24.17 -9.30 -11.37
CA ASP A 255 -23.31 -8.17 -11.00
C ASP A 255 -22.59 -8.45 -9.69
N PHE A 256 -21.26 -8.41 -9.71
CA PHE A 256 -20.42 -8.59 -8.53
C PHE A 256 -20.01 -7.26 -7.94
N CYS A 257 -20.09 -7.17 -6.62
CA CYS A 257 -19.41 -6.12 -5.86
C CYS A 257 -18.14 -6.69 -5.25
N VAL A 258 -17.00 -6.05 -5.48
CA VAL A 258 -15.72 -6.42 -4.86
C VAL A 258 -15.34 -5.30 -3.91
N SER A 259 -15.25 -5.59 -2.63
CA SER A 259 -14.80 -4.68 -1.57
C SER A 259 -13.28 -4.81 -1.36
#